data_0136c2ebae2db764c05e20e4bd2f31af
#
_entry.id   0136c2ebae2db764c05e20e4bd2f31af
#
_cell.length_a   1.000
_cell.length_b   1.000
_cell.length_c   1.000
_cell.angle_alpha   90.00
_cell.angle_beta   90.00
_cell.angle_gamma   90.00
#
_symmetry.space_group_name_H-M   'P 1'
#
loop_
_entity.id
_entity.type
_entity.pdbx_description
1 polymer ?
#
loop_
_entity_poly.entity_id
_entity_poly.type
_entity_poly.pdbx_seq_one_letter_code
_entity_poly.pdbx_strand_id
1 'polypeptide(L)'
;MSDLHLTKDGCPIWETNTMEHFNRSIDVIRGMKDIDAIVVTGDISNDGSEWTYKYADRLFSSLGIPTFCCPGNHDSLKVMLEEYNPSFFKVLPQSCIIDGWNLILLNSVIQDDEDPNQNKARGFLSEASLNYMIQKLEEGFPSIIALHHPPLEPGGWLNRKLLDNRDDFNKIISLYDNVKLVIYGHIHYFTNVLK
;
A
#
# COMPACT_ATOMS: atom_id res chain seq x y z
N MET A 1 -7.59 -3.21 0.78
CA MET A 1 -7.41 -3.80 -0.57
C MET A 1 -5.94 -3.84 -0.88
N SER A 2 -5.49 -4.72 -1.79
CA SER A 2 -4.08 -4.81 -2.21
C SER A 2 -3.95 -5.44 -3.58
N ASP A 3 -2.86 -5.14 -4.28
CA ASP A 3 -2.41 -5.85 -5.47
C ASP A 3 -3.50 -5.94 -6.56
N LEU A 4 -4.05 -4.78 -6.95
CA LEU A 4 -5.12 -4.68 -7.93
C LEU A 4 -4.64 -5.01 -9.34
N HIS A 5 -3.37 -4.70 -9.65
CA HIS A 5 -2.71 -4.96 -10.93
C HIS A 5 -3.57 -4.62 -12.15
N LEU A 6 -4.17 -3.43 -12.16
CA LEU A 6 -4.97 -2.98 -13.29
C LEU A 6 -4.10 -2.79 -14.53
N THR A 7 -4.63 -3.15 -15.71
CA THR A 7 -3.96 -2.98 -16.99
C THR A 7 -4.77 -2.06 -17.90
N LYS A 8 -4.08 -1.19 -18.66
CA LYS A 8 -4.72 -0.24 -19.56
C LYS A 8 -5.66 -0.91 -20.58
N ASP A 9 -5.26 -2.06 -21.10
CA ASP A 9 -6.00 -2.76 -22.15
C ASP A 9 -6.96 -3.82 -21.59
N GLY A 10 -7.08 -3.95 -20.26
CA GLY A 10 -7.88 -4.97 -19.59
C GLY A 10 -7.38 -6.39 -19.85
N CYS A 11 -6.13 -6.53 -20.30
CA CYS A 11 -5.53 -7.84 -20.54
C CYS A 11 -5.41 -8.63 -19.24
N PRO A 12 -5.81 -9.91 -19.22
CA PRO A 12 -5.63 -10.76 -18.05
C PRO A 12 -4.17 -10.91 -17.66
N ILE A 13 -3.92 -10.93 -16.36
CA ILE A 13 -2.61 -11.27 -15.78
C ILE A 13 -2.70 -12.68 -15.25
N TRP A 14 -1.84 -13.60 -15.76
CA TRP A 14 -1.89 -15.02 -15.40
C TRP A 14 -3.33 -15.60 -15.46
N GLU A 15 -4.02 -15.34 -16.57
CA GLU A 15 -5.41 -15.79 -16.80
C GLU A 15 -6.47 -15.13 -15.90
N THR A 16 -6.07 -14.15 -15.05
CA THR A 16 -6.97 -13.45 -14.15
C THR A 16 -7.39 -12.10 -14.73
N ASN A 17 -8.68 -11.85 -14.87
CA ASN A 17 -9.21 -10.54 -15.23
C ASN A 17 -9.25 -9.62 -14.01
N THR A 18 -8.14 -8.91 -13.78
CA THR A 18 -7.98 -8.02 -12.62
C THR A 18 -8.98 -6.87 -12.61
N MET A 19 -9.35 -6.35 -13.78
CA MET A 19 -10.36 -5.30 -13.92
C MET A 19 -11.75 -5.76 -13.44
N GLU A 20 -12.15 -6.97 -13.81
CA GLU A 20 -13.41 -7.55 -13.37
C GLU A 20 -13.42 -7.78 -11.85
N HIS A 21 -12.32 -8.31 -11.31
CA HIS A 21 -12.17 -8.51 -9.85
C HIS A 21 -12.23 -7.18 -9.10
N PHE A 22 -11.58 -6.13 -9.60
CA PHE A 22 -11.64 -4.81 -8.99
C PHE A 22 -13.07 -4.25 -9.02
N ASN A 23 -13.77 -4.31 -10.15
CA ASN A 23 -15.17 -3.87 -10.26
C ASN A 23 -16.08 -4.60 -9.26
N ARG A 24 -15.95 -5.92 -9.15
CA ARG A 24 -16.69 -6.71 -8.16
C ARG A 24 -16.39 -6.29 -6.73
N SER A 25 -15.11 -5.98 -6.42
CA SER A 25 -14.72 -5.50 -5.09
C SER A 25 -15.37 -4.14 -4.78
N ILE A 26 -15.43 -3.24 -5.75
CA ILE A 26 -16.12 -1.94 -5.62
C ILE A 26 -17.62 -2.15 -5.37
N ASP A 27 -18.26 -3.10 -6.07
CA ASP A 27 -19.69 -3.41 -5.87
C ASP A 27 -19.96 -3.99 -4.47
N VAL A 28 -19.06 -4.85 -3.97
CA VAL A 28 -19.13 -5.37 -2.61
C VAL A 28 -19.03 -4.24 -1.58
N ILE A 29 -18.02 -3.36 -1.72
CA ILE A 29 -17.82 -2.22 -0.81
C ILE A 29 -19.03 -1.29 -0.83
N ARG A 30 -19.62 -1.04 -2.00
CA ARG A 30 -20.83 -0.21 -2.14
C ARG A 30 -22.03 -0.76 -1.34
N GLY A 31 -22.09 -2.08 -1.16
CA GLY A 31 -23.11 -2.75 -0.35
C GLY A 31 -22.81 -2.77 1.16
N MET A 32 -21.58 -2.45 1.57
CA MET A 32 -21.19 -2.41 2.97
C MET A 32 -21.66 -1.11 3.64
N LYS A 33 -21.84 -1.17 4.95
CA LYS A 33 -22.17 -0.02 5.79
C LYS A 33 -21.04 0.23 6.79
N ASP A 34 -20.99 1.45 7.28
CA ASP A 34 -20.10 1.81 8.38
C ASP A 34 -18.60 1.59 8.05
N ILE A 35 -18.20 2.02 6.83
CA ILE A 35 -16.80 2.05 6.41
C ILE A 35 -16.28 3.48 6.55
N ASP A 36 -15.29 3.69 7.43
CA ASP A 36 -14.68 5.00 7.67
C ASP A 36 -13.61 5.35 6.64
N ALA A 37 -12.89 4.34 6.15
CA ALA A 37 -11.84 4.53 5.14
C ALA A 37 -11.54 3.25 4.36
N ILE A 38 -10.98 3.42 3.17
CA ILE A 38 -10.39 2.35 2.35
C ILE A 38 -8.87 2.56 2.35
N VAL A 39 -8.12 1.50 2.65
CA VAL A 39 -6.66 1.49 2.51
C VAL A 39 -6.26 0.51 1.42
N VAL A 40 -5.43 0.98 0.48
CA VAL A 40 -4.86 0.18 -0.60
C VAL A 40 -3.37 0.07 -0.38
N THR A 41 -2.86 -1.15 -0.20
CA THR A 41 -1.46 -1.40 0.11
C THR A 41 -0.60 -1.68 -1.11
N GLY A 42 -0.84 -0.92 -2.19
CA GLY A 42 0.01 -0.85 -3.37
C GLY A 42 -0.42 -1.75 -4.52
N ASP A 43 0.36 -1.66 -5.60
CA ASP A 43 0.16 -2.34 -6.88
C ASP A 43 -1.24 -2.12 -7.45
N ILE A 44 -1.65 -0.84 -7.53
CA ILE A 44 -2.89 -0.44 -8.20
C ILE A 44 -2.78 -0.71 -9.69
N SER A 45 -1.68 -0.27 -10.30
CA SER A 45 -1.39 -0.50 -11.70
C SER A 45 -0.40 -1.64 -11.88
N ASN A 46 -0.56 -2.44 -12.93
CA ASN A 46 0.45 -3.42 -13.34
C ASN A 46 1.50 -2.82 -14.27
N ASP A 47 1.12 -1.80 -15.04
CA ASP A 47 1.92 -1.20 -16.10
C ASP A 47 2.32 0.27 -15.80
N GLY A 48 1.93 0.80 -14.64
CA GLY A 48 2.22 2.18 -14.24
C GLY A 48 1.52 3.24 -15.09
N SER A 49 0.52 2.88 -15.90
CA SER A 49 -0.12 3.79 -16.84
C SER A 49 -1.06 4.78 -16.16
N GLU A 50 -1.07 6.02 -16.63
CA GLU A 50 -2.01 7.06 -16.15
C GLU A 50 -3.48 6.62 -16.25
N TRP A 51 -3.80 5.83 -17.29
CA TRP A 51 -5.15 5.33 -17.51
C TRP A 51 -5.65 4.47 -16.34
N THR A 52 -4.82 3.58 -15.81
CA THR A 52 -5.18 2.69 -14.69
C THR A 52 -5.46 3.49 -13.41
N TYR A 53 -4.67 4.52 -13.13
CA TYR A 53 -4.91 5.40 -11.99
C TYR A 53 -6.19 6.22 -12.15
N LYS A 54 -6.46 6.76 -13.35
CA LYS A 54 -7.74 7.44 -13.65
C LYS A 54 -8.93 6.52 -13.47
N TYR A 55 -8.79 5.27 -13.90
CA TYR A 55 -9.84 4.28 -13.75
C TYR A 55 -10.12 3.98 -12.27
N ALA A 56 -9.07 3.70 -11.49
CA ALA A 56 -9.19 3.44 -10.07
C ALA A 56 -9.77 4.65 -9.30
N ASP A 57 -9.27 5.85 -9.60
CA ASP A 57 -9.69 7.10 -8.96
C ASP A 57 -11.19 7.38 -9.16
N ARG A 58 -11.67 7.18 -10.38
CA ARG A 58 -13.11 7.30 -10.68
C ARG A 58 -13.96 6.35 -9.85
N LEU A 59 -13.53 5.10 -9.69
CA LEU A 59 -14.29 4.09 -8.95
C LEU A 59 -14.22 4.33 -7.45
N PHE A 60 -13.07 4.62 -6.88
CA PHE A 60 -12.93 4.96 -5.47
C PHE A 60 -13.74 6.23 -5.13
N SER A 61 -13.64 7.28 -5.96
CA SER A 61 -14.41 8.52 -5.78
C SER A 61 -15.92 8.27 -5.82
N SER A 62 -16.39 7.31 -6.61
CA SER A 62 -17.82 6.97 -6.70
C SER A 62 -18.40 6.36 -5.42
N LEU A 63 -17.54 5.89 -4.52
CA LEU A 63 -17.95 5.32 -3.22
C LEU A 63 -18.22 6.40 -2.17
N GLY A 64 -17.64 7.59 -2.33
CA GLY A 64 -17.75 8.66 -1.33
C GLY A 64 -17.03 8.34 0.00
N ILE A 65 -16.15 7.33 0.02
CA ILE A 65 -15.40 6.88 1.18
C ILE A 65 -13.96 7.36 1.03
N PRO A 66 -13.36 8.02 2.05
CA PRO A 66 -11.95 8.40 2.02
C PRO A 66 -11.06 7.20 1.67
N THR A 67 -10.24 7.33 0.63
CA THR A 67 -9.36 6.26 0.18
C THR A 67 -7.91 6.71 0.29
N PHE A 68 -7.06 5.85 0.82
CA PHE A 68 -5.64 6.07 1.05
C PHE A 68 -4.82 4.95 0.41
N CYS A 69 -3.68 5.30 -0.19
CA CYS A 69 -2.86 4.32 -0.89
C CYS A 69 -1.39 4.44 -0.51
N CYS A 70 -0.74 3.30 -0.28
CA CYS A 70 0.72 3.17 -0.42
C CYS A 70 1.04 2.75 -1.85
N PRO A 71 2.14 3.17 -2.46
CA PRO A 71 2.54 2.66 -3.76
C PRO A 71 3.10 1.25 -3.63
N GLY A 72 2.94 0.44 -4.67
CA GLY A 72 3.60 -0.84 -4.85
C GLY A 72 4.71 -0.77 -5.90
N ASN A 73 5.44 -1.85 -6.07
CA ASN A 73 6.60 -1.89 -6.98
C ASN A 73 6.23 -1.90 -8.47
N HIS A 74 4.97 -2.17 -8.82
CA HIS A 74 4.43 -2.02 -10.16
C HIS A 74 3.86 -0.62 -10.42
N ASP A 75 3.63 0.16 -9.39
CA ASP A 75 3.14 1.52 -9.54
C ASP A 75 4.23 2.48 -10.04
N SER A 76 3.82 3.52 -10.77
CA SER A 76 4.69 4.61 -11.20
C SER A 76 4.54 5.81 -10.27
N LEU A 77 5.52 6.06 -9.41
CA LEU A 77 5.52 7.25 -8.54
C LEU A 77 5.51 8.54 -9.35
N LYS A 78 6.18 8.56 -10.51
CA LYS A 78 6.16 9.71 -11.41
C LYS A 78 4.74 10.06 -11.84
N VAL A 79 3.96 9.07 -12.31
CA VAL A 79 2.57 9.29 -12.71
C VAL A 79 1.71 9.69 -11.51
N MET A 80 1.88 9.03 -10.37
CA MET A 80 1.08 9.27 -9.17
C MET A 80 1.36 10.63 -8.52
N LEU A 81 2.57 11.18 -8.64
CA LEU A 81 2.95 12.44 -8.01
C LEU A 81 2.93 13.64 -8.95
N GLU A 82 3.33 13.46 -10.21
CA GLU A 82 3.65 14.55 -11.12
C GLU A 82 2.67 14.65 -12.30
N GLU A 83 2.31 13.52 -12.91
CA GLU A 83 1.55 13.53 -14.16
C GLU A 83 0.04 13.55 -13.96
N TYR A 84 -0.47 12.74 -13.03
CA TYR A 84 -1.92 12.64 -12.79
C TYR A 84 -2.32 13.06 -11.37
N ASN A 85 -1.58 12.64 -10.34
CA ASN A 85 -1.86 12.91 -8.93
C ASN A 85 -3.29 12.48 -8.49
N PRO A 86 -3.58 11.17 -8.42
CA PRO A 86 -4.90 10.65 -8.08
C PRO A 86 -5.33 11.05 -6.67
N SER A 87 -6.63 11.20 -6.44
CA SER A 87 -7.19 11.71 -5.18
C SER A 87 -6.88 10.81 -3.97
N PHE A 88 -6.71 9.52 -4.20
CA PHE A 88 -6.42 8.51 -3.18
C PHE A 88 -4.92 8.43 -2.78
N PHE A 89 -4.04 9.17 -3.44
CA PHE A 89 -2.61 9.15 -3.17
C PHE A 89 -2.08 10.52 -2.77
N LYS A 90 -1.20 10.53 -1.81
CA LYS A 90 -0.49 11.74 -1.33
C LYS A 90 0.98 11.43 -1.18
N VAL A 91 1.80 12.46 -1.11
CA VAL A 91 3.24 12.32 -0.81
C VAL A 91 3.41 11.59 0.52
N LEU A 92 4.23 10.55 0.54
CA LEU A 92 4.50 9.75 1.74
C LEU A 92 5.91 10.04 2.32
N PRO A 93 6.09 9.87 3.64
CA PRO A 93 5.15 9.33 4.62
C PRO A 93 4.06 10.33 4.99
N GLN A 94 2.88 9.82 5.32
CA GLN A 94 1.76 10.63 5.83
C GLN A 94 1.00 9.88 6.93
N SER A 95 0.21 10.62 7.70
CA SER A 95 -0.74 10.03 8.64
C SER A 95 -2.03 10.85 8.72
N CYS A 96 -3.11 10.18 9.11
CA CYS A 96 -4.38 10.83 9.40
C CYS A 96 -5.07 10.14 10.56
N ILE A 97 -5.84 10.92 11.33
CA ILE A 97 -6.68 10.39 12.40
C ILE A 97 -8.07 10.12 11.83
N ILE A 98 -8.54 8.88 11.97
CA ILE A 98 -9.86 8.42 11.55
C ILE A 98 -10.50 7.74 12.74
N ASP A 99 -11.58 8.28 13.24
CA ASP A 99 -12.33 7.79 14.42
C ASP A 99 -11.42 7.43 15.62
N GLY A 100 -10.45 8.31 15.90
CA GLY A 100 -9.49 8.12 17.02
C GLY A 100 -8.35 7.14 16.76
N TRP A 101 -8.26 6.55 15.55
CA TRP A 101 -7.14 5.73 15.10
C TRP A 101 -6.18 6.51 14.23
N ASN A 102 -4.90 6.32 14.43
CA ASN A 102 -3.87 6.91 13.56
C ASN A 102 -3.52 5.93 12.43
N LEU A 103 -3.90 6.27 11.21
CA LEU A 103 -3.47 5.57 10.01
C LEU A 103 -2.15 6.18 9.52
N ILE A 104 -1.07 5.42 9.57
CA ILE A 104 0.27 5.82 9.13
C ILE A 104 0.59 5.07 7.83
N LEU A 105 0.82 5.82 6.75
CA LEU A 105 1.14 5.27 5.43
C LEU A 105 2.61 5.52 5.10
N LEU A 106 3.31 4.47 4.70
CA LEU A 106 4.75 4.49 4.40
C LEU A 106 5.00 4.08 2.95
N ASN A 107 5.97 4.72 2.31
CA ASN A 107 6.48 4.28 1.02
C ASN A 107 7.64 3.32 1.23
N SER A 108 7.46 2.08 0.84
CA SER A 108 8.51 1.04 0.87
C SER A 108 9.07 0.71 -0.52
N VAL A 109 8.64 1.42 -1.56
CA VAL A 109 9.12 1.21 -2.94
C VAL A 109 10.48 1.87 -3.10
N ILE A 110 11.43 1.11 -3.62
CA ILE A 110 12.71 1.63 -4.08
C ILE A 110 12.54 1.91 -5.59
N GLN A 111 12.61 3.16 -5.99
CA GLN A 111 12.66 3.53 -7.40
C GLN A 111 13.99 4.24 -7.66
N ASP A 112 14.89 3.53 -8.30
CA ASP A 112 16.08 4.08 -8.91
C ASP A 112 16.01 3.80 -10.41
N ASP A 113 15.53 4.77 -11.16
CA ASP A 113 15.36 4.64 -12.62
C ASP A 113 16.72 4.57 -13.35
N GLU A 114 17.81 4.86 -12.65
CA GLU A 114 19.17 4.79 -13.18
C GLU A 114 19.82 3.41 -12.98
N ASP A 115 19.29 2.56 -12.07
CA ASP A 115 19.78 1.20 -11.86
C ASP A 115 18.91 0.14 -12.58
N PRO A 116 19.32 -0.33 -13.78
CA PRO A 116 18.59 -1.36 -14.50
C PRO A 116 18.61 -2.73 -13.81
N ASN A 117 19.49 -2.92 -12.80
CA ASN A 117 19.61 -4.18 -12.05
C ASN A 117 18.85 -4.13 -10.71
N GLN A 118 18.14 -3.05 -10.41
CA GLN A 118 17.39 -2.90 -9.19
C GLN A 118 16.36 -4.03 -9.04
N ASN A 119 16.42 -4.72 -7.90
CA ASN A 119 15.39 -5.71 -7.58
C ASN A 119 14.13 -5.03 -7.04
N LYS A 120 13.26 -4.60 -7.95
CA LYS A 120 11.98 -3.92 -7.61
C LYS A 120 11.04 -4.75 -6.73
N ALA A 121 11.28 -6.06 -6.59
CA ALA A 121 10.50 -6.91 -5.70
C ALA A 121 10.93 -6.82 -4.22
N ARG A 122 11.93 -6.00 -3.90
CA ARG A 122 12.36 -5.75 -2.50
C ARG A 122 12.03 -4.31 -2.14
N GLY A 123 11.65 -4.12 -0.88
CA GLY A 123 11.32 -2.82 -0.35
C GLY A 123 12.36 -2.28 0.63
N PHE A 124 12.33 -0.97 0.84
CA PHE A 124 13.16 -0.32 1.84
C PHE A 124 12.44 0.92 2.39
N LEU A 125 12.47 1.11 3.70
CA LEU A 125 11.98 2.32 4.33
C LEU A 125 13.16 3.28 4.59
N SER A 126 13.06 4.50 4.08
CA SER A 126 14.05 5.52 4.34
C SER A 126 14.11 5.86 5.83
N GLU A 127 15.25 6.37 6.29
CA GLU A 127 15.40 6.88 7.66
C GLU A 127 14.37 7.97 7.97
N ALA A 128 14.06 8.83 7.01
CA ALA A 128 13.01 9.84 7.14
C ALA A 128 11.62 9.22 7.38
N SER A 129 11.29 8.13 6.68
CA SER A 129 10.03 7.40 6.87
C SER A 129 9.96 6.73 8.25
N LEU A 130 11.06 6.12 8.71
CA LEU A 130 11.11 5.50 10.03
C LEU A 130 11.00 6.56 11.16
N ASN A 131 11.71 7.69 11.03
CA ASN A 131 11.62 8.79 12.00
C ASN A 131 10.23 9.43 12.03
N TYR A 132 9.58 9.60 10.88
CA TYR A 132 8.20 10.07 10.80
C TYR A 132 7.25 9.11 11.53
N MET A 133 7.38 7.80 11.27
CA MET A 133 6.58 6.78 11.95
C MET A 133 6.74 6.84 13.47
N ILE A 134 7.99 6.93 13.96
CA ILE A 134 8.30 7.10 15.40
C ILE A 134 7.55 8.31 15.96
N GLN A 135 7.72 9.47 15.34
CA GLN A 135 7.03 10.70 15.77
C GLN A 135 5.52 10.51 15.89
N LYS A 136 4.92 9.81 14.92
CA LYS A 136 3.47 9.56 14.92
C LYS A 136 3.04 8.54 15.96
N LEU A 137 3.87 7.58 16.30
CA LEU A 137 3.60 6.62 17.37
C LEU A 137 3.71 7.26 18.76
N GLU A 138 4.60 8.23 18.93
CA GLU A 138 4.74 9.01 20.19
C GLU A 138 3.51 9.87 20.51
N GLU A 139 2.63 10.15 19.53
CA GLU A 139 1.35 10.83 19.76
C GLU A 139 0.37 9.96 20.60
N GLY A 140 0.61 8.66 20.74
CA GLY A 140 -0.10 7.76 21.65
C GLY A 140 -1.44 7.21 21.12
N PHE A 141 -1.90 7.58 19.93
CA PHE A 141 -3.12 7.04 19.34
C PHE A 141 -2.97 5.56 18.98
N PRO A 142 -4.03 4.72 19.12
CA PRO A 142 -4.00 3.40 18.52
C PRO A 142 -3.72 3.51 17.02
N SER A 143 -2.71 2.78 16.53
CA SER A 143 -2.13 3.02 15.21
C SER A 143 -2.25 1.80 14.31
N ILE A 144 -2.59 2.07 13.05
CA ILE A 144 -2.53 1.14 11.92
C ILE A 144 -1.41 1.63 11.01
N ILE A 145 -0.45 0.77 10.70
CA ILE A 145 0.64 1.08 9.77
C ILE A 145 0.39 0.35 8.46
N ALA A 146 0.43 1.08 7.35
CA ALA A 146 0.26 0.55 6.00
C ALA A 146 1.53 0.76 5.17
N LEU A 147 1.98 -0.29 4.49
CA LEU A 147 3.09 -0.29 3.54
C LEU A 147 2.85 -1.39 2.50
N HIS A 148 3.66 -1.45 1.43
CA HIS A 148 3.48 -2.48 0.41
C HIS A 148 4.27 -3.75 0.72
N HIS A 149 5.58 -3.64 0.96
CA HIS A 149 6.44 -4.81 1.14
C HIS A 149 6.32 -5.42 2.55
N PRO A 150 6.23 -6.78 2.67
CA PRO A 150 6.05 -7.45 3.95
C PRO A 150 7.22 -7.20 4.91
N PRO A 151 6.95 -6.85 6.20
CA PRO A 151 7.98 -6.76 7.22
C PRO A 151 8.24 -8.07 7.95
N LEU A 152 7.51 -9.15 7.60
CA LEU A 152 7.63 -10.48 8.20
C LEU A 152 7.92 -11.53 7.13
N GLU A 153 8.60 -12.61 7.51
CA GLU A 153 8.95 -13.70 6.62
C GLU A 153 7.74 -14.63 6.42
N PRO A 154 7.09 -14.63 5.23
CA PRO A 154 6.01 -15.55 4.94
C PRO A 154 6.48 -16.98 4.69
N GLY A 155 7.80 -17.18 4.46
CA GLY A 155 8.42 -18.47 4.22
C GLY A 155 8.69 -18.80 2.75
N GLY A 156 9.60 -19.75 2.54
CA GLY A 156 9.92 -20.25 1.22
C GLY A 156 10.50 -19.20 0.27
N TRP A 157 10.12 -19.27 -1.01
CA TRP A 157 10.61 -18.35 -2.04
C TRP A 157 10.11 -16.91 -1.86
N LEU A 158 9.01 -16.70 -1.14
CA LEU A 158 8.45 -15.39 -0.84
C LEU A 158 9.39 -14.54 0.01
N ASN A 159 10.31 -15.13 0.76
CA ASN A 159 11.34 -14.40 1.52
C ASN A 159 12.28 -13.56 0.64
N ARG A 160 12.22 -13.68 -0.67
CA ARG A 160 12.96 -12.82 -1.61
C ARG A 160 12.27 -11.49 -1.89
N LYS A 161 11.06 -11.32 -1.37
CA LYS A 161 10.15 -10.19 -1.65
C LYS A 161 9.83 -9.38 -0.39
N LEU A 162 10.81 -9.18 0.47
CA LEU A 162 10.60 -8.55 1.78
C LEU A 162 11.05 -7.09 1.80
N LEU A 163 10.64 -6.43 2.86
CA LEU A 163 11.25 -5.19 3.31
C LEU A 163 12.70 -5.47 3.74
N ASP A 164 13.70 -4.82 3.15
CA ASP A 164 15.12 -5.09 3.41
C ASP A 164 15.54 -4.74 4.83
N ASN A 165 15.06 -3.60 5.33
CA ASN A 165 15.30 -3.16 6.70
C ASN A 165 14.16 -3.51 7.66
N ARG A 166 13.53 -4.69 7.46
CA ARG A 166 12.43 -5.18 8.30
C ARG A 166 12.81 -5.33 9.78
N ASP A 167 14.07 -5.62 10.06
CA ASP A 167 14.53 -5.81 11.45
C ASP A 167 14.49 -4.48 12.20
N ASP A 168 14.87 -3.38 11.56
CA ASP A 168 14.76 -2.02 12.12
C ASP A 168 13.30 -1.63 12.32
N PHE A 169 12.46 -1.87 11.30
CA PHE A 169 11.02 -1.62 11.39
C PHE A 169 10.38 -2.41 12.55
N ASN A 170 10.64 -3.74 12.62
CA ASN A 170 10.08 -4.59 13.65
C ASN A 170 10.58 -4.22 15.05
N LYS A 171 11.85 -3.85 15.19
CA LYS A 171 12.42 -3.33 16.44
C LYS A 171 11.68 -2.07 16.90
N ILE A 172 11.45 -1.12 15.99
CA ILE A 172 10.72 0.13 16.32
C ILE A 172 9.32 -0.21 16.80
N ILE A 173 8.51 -0.93 16.00
CA ILE A 173 7.11 -1.20 16.36
C ILE A 173 6.98 -2.03 17.65
N SER A 174 8.01 -2.79 18.04
CA SER A 174 8.02 -3.55 19.28
C SER A 174 8.10 -2.68 20.54
N LEU A 175 8.53 -1.43 20.40
CA LEU A 175 8.65 -0.46 21.50
C LEU A 175 7.33 0.29 21.77
N TYR A 176 6.32 0.15 20.88
CA TYR A 176 5.09 0.92 20.95
C TYR A 176 3.86 0.03 21.07
N ASP A 177 3.25 -0.01 22.24
CA ASP A 177 2.05 -0.81 22.51
C ASP A 177 0.80 -0.29 21.79
N ASN A 178 0.83 0.94 21.29
CA ASN A 178 -0.25 1.54 20.51
C ASN A 178 -0.24 1.12 19.03
N VAL A 179 0.75 0.40 18.52
CA VAL A 179 0.67 -0.27 17.22
C VAL A 179 -0.26 -1.47 17.35
N LYS A 180 -1.43 -1.40 16.69
CA LYS A 180 -2.46 -2.43 16.76
C LYS A 180 -2.53 -3.31 15.52
N LEU A 181 -2.12 -2.76 14.37
CA LEU A 181 -2.18 -3.48 13.11
C LEU A 181 -1.10 -2.99 12.14
N VAL A 182 -0.47 -3.91 11.43
CA VAL A 182 0.37 -3.63 10.27
C VAL A 182 -0.26 -4.34 9.07
N ILE A 183 -0.59 -3.59 8.02
CA ILE A 183 -1.18 -4.12 6.79
C ILE A 183 -0.21 -3.94 5.63
N TYR A 184 -0.11 -4.97 4.79
CA TYR A 184 0.80 -4.98 3.64
C TYR A 184 0.24 -5.82 2.50
N GLY A 185 0.86 -5.73 1.33
CA GLY A 185 0.50 -6.46 0.12
C GLY A 185 1.64 -7.30 -0.44
N HIS A 186 1.84 -7.25 -1.76
CA HIS A 186 3.00 -7.72 -2.52
C HIS A 186 3.13 -9.24 -2.70
N ILE A 187 2.78 -10.04 -1.73
CA ILE A 187 2.98 -11.50 -1.78
C ILE A 187 1.80 -12.26 -2.39
N HIS A 188 0.69 -11.57 -2.69
CA HIS A 188 -0.56 -12.14 -3.23
C HIS A 188 -1.06 -13.34 -2.44
N TYR A 189 -0.81 -13.37 -1.16
CA TYR A 189 -1.20 -14.43 -0.26
C TYR A 189 -1.67 -13.85 1.08
N PHE A 190 -2.84 -14.29 1.54
CA PHE A 190 -3.34 -13.84 2.84
C PHE A 190 -2.52 -14.45 3.97
N THR A 191 -1.96 -13.60 4.80
CA THR A 191 -1.27 -13.99 6.04
C THR A 191 -1.88 -13.23 7.21
N ASN A 192 -2.00 -13.90 8.34
CA ASN A 192 -2.36 -13.28 9.61
C ASN A 192 -1.41 -13.79 10.69
N VAL A 193 -0.61 -12.89 11.24
CA VAL A 193 0.34 -13.19 12.31
C VAL A 193 -0.04 -12.36 13.52
N LEU A 194 -0.35 -13.03 14.61
CA LEU A 194 -0.59 -12.40 15.91
C LEU A 194 0.76 -12.19 16.62
N LYS A 195 0.94 -11.00 17.19
CA LYS A 195 2.11 -10.62 17.98
C LYS A 195 1.95 -11.07 19.43
#